data_508ebd920e0b698a0f10a92d6285ea3f
#
_entry.id   508ebd920e0b698a0f10a92d6285ea3f
#
_cell.length_a   1.000
_cell.length_b   1.000
_cell.length_c   1.000
_cell.angle_alpha   90.00
_cell.angle_beta   90.00
_cell.angle_gamma   90.00
#
_symmetry.space_group_name_H-M   'P 1'
#
loop_
_entity.id
_entity.type
_entity.pdbx_description
1 polymer ?
#
loop_
_entity_poly.entity_id
_entity_poly.type
_entity_poly.pdbx_seq_one_letter_code
_entity_poly.pdbx_strand_id
1 'polypeptide(L)'
;LRKEGDSPLVTLTSATRLRPQDFKTGTRIVLQYIPESGNQYESGPVRLYAAMNVQGSEVLEGTAASTDNWASHGMMIYSVNRTGEFLNIFGQGKYSTKPDFKLYIDSSTLDAEYPEVHMVFRDDNQLMSSSHIVYGSFDISSVWERPTCKGIHFYSSGINAGGYIPIMKADNPDIEPSDPDVDITI
;
A
#
# COMPACT_ATOMS: atom_id res chain seq x y z
N LEU A 1 -10.12 10.53 8.24
CA LEU A 1 -9.79 9.22 7.69
C LEU A 1 -10.99 8.61 6.98
N ARG A 2 -10.78 7.96 5.87
CA ARG A 2 -11.76 7.07 5.25
C ARG A 2 -11.20 5.66 5.26
N LYS A 3 -12.05 4.69 5.56
CA LYS A 3 -11.68 3.28 5.50
C LYS A 3 -11.67 2.81 4.04
N GLU A 4 -12.61 3.31 3.25
CA GLU A 4 -12.80 3.03 1.81
C GLU A 4 -13.30 4.28 1.10
N GLY A 5 -13.26 4.30 -0.24
CA GLY A 5 -13.63 5.46 -1.04
C GLY A 5 -14.95 6.13 -0.63
N ASP A 6 -16.00 5.34 -0.42
CA ASP A 6 -17.35 5.82 -0.08
C ASP A 6 -17.69 5.74 1.41
N SER A 7 -16.75 5.27 2.25
CA SER A 7 -16.98 5.22 3.69
C SER A 7 -17.07 6.62 4.29
N PRO A 8 -17.89 6.84 5.33
CA PRO A 8 -17.96 8.12 6.01
C PRO A 8 -16.60 8.51 6.57
N LEU A 9 -16.32 9.81 6.57
CA LEU A 9 -15.09 10.34 7.14
C LEU A 9 -15.05 10.05 8.65
N VAL A 10 -14.00 9.38 9.08
CA VAL A 10 -13.70 9.19 10.50
C VAL A 10 -12.76 10.30 10.97
N THR A 11 -13.16 11.03 12.00
CA THR A 11 -12.35 12.09 12.60
C THR A 11 -11.70 11.57 13.87
N LEU A 12 -10.37 11.45 13.83
CA LEU A 12 -9.57 11.11 15.00
C LEU A 12 -9.00 12.38 15.62
N THR A 13 -9.13 12.52 16.92
CA THR A 13 -8.53 13.62 17.70
C THR A 13 -7.44 13.06 18.61
N SER A 14 -6.29 13.71 18.64
CA SER A 14 -5.18 13.29 19.49
C SER A 14 -4.60 14.48 20.25
N ALA A 15 -4.28 14.29 21.53
CA ALA A 15 -3.51 15.24 22.30
C ALA A 15 -2.07 15.38 21.80
N THR A 16 -1.54 14.35 21.13
CA THR A 16 -0.24 14.40 20.48
C THR A 16 -0.34 15.23 19.20
N ARG A 17 0.37 16.34 19.15
CA ARG A 17 0.42 17.20 17.98
C ARG A 17 1.36 16.58 16.94
N LEU A 18 0.80 16.23 15.78
CA LEU A 18 1.60 16.04 14.55
C LEU A 18 2.08 17.41 14.09
N ARG A 19 3.31 17.48 13.61
CA ARG A 19 3.84 18.72 13.03
C ARG A 19 3.22 18.90 11.64
N PRO A 20 2.55 20.02 11.37
CA PRO A 20 1.87 20.21 10.06
C PRO A 20 2.82 20.13 8.86
N GLN A 21 4.11 20.46 9.06
CA GLN A 21 5.12 20.36 8.03
C GLN A 21 5.48 18.93 7.63
N ASP A 22 5.22 17.96 8.50
CA ASP A 22 5.57 16.56 8.26
C ASP A 22 4.50 15.84 7.42
N PHE A 23 3.28 16.37 7.40
CA PHE A 23 2.13 15.75 6.72
C PHE A 23 1.32 16.81 5.96
N LYS A 24 1.14 16.56 4.66
CA LYS A 24 0.29 17.42 3.82
C LYS A 24 -1.15 16.91 3.81
N THR A 25 -2.11 17.83 3.83
CA THR A 25 -3.53 17.48 3.66
C THR A 25 -3.73 16.73 2.33
N GLY A 26 -4.49 15.66 2.37
CA GLY A 26 -4.79 14.82 1.20
C GLY A 26 -3.74 13.74 0.91
N THR A 27 -2.62 13.68 1.65
CA THR A 27 -1.67 12.57 1.50
C THR A 27 -2.07 11.37 2.35
N ARG A 28 -1.75 10.18 1.85
CA ARG A 28 -1.90 8.95 2.63
C ARG A 28 -0.76 8.82 3.62
N ILE A 29 -1.11 8.40 4.83
CA ILE A 29 -0.16 8.14 5.91
C ILE A 29 -0.49 6.83 6.60
N VAL A 30 0.50 6.26 7.25
CA VAL A 30 0.31 5.12 8.16
C VAL A 30 0.20 5.67 9.58
N LEU A 31 -0.88 5.31 10.26
CA LEU A 31 -1.11 5.68 11.67
C LEU A 31 -1.09 4.44 12.54
N GLN A 32 -0.40 4.54 13.67
CA GLN A 32 -0.50 3.58 14.76
C GLN A 32 -1.13 4.29 15.95
N TYR A 33 -2.32 3.87 16.33
CA TYR A 33 -3.06 4.49 17.41
C TYR A 33 -3.92 3.49 18.19
N ILE A 34 -4.30 3.86 19.40
CA ILE A 34 -5.30 3.16 20.21
C ILE A 34 -6.42 4.15 20.51
N PRO A 35 -7.69 3.79 20.26
CA PRO A 35 -8.83 4.59 20.71
C PRO A 35 -8.83 4.74 22.23
N GLU A 36 -9.13 5.93 22.74
CA GLU A 36 -9.31 6.14 24.19
C GLU A 36 -10.70 5.68 24.63
N SER A 37 -11.66 5.62 23.67
CA SER A 37 -13.00 5.09 23.89
C SER A 37 -13.58 4.66 22.52
N GLY A 38 -14.48 3.70 22.50
CA GLY A 38 -15.10 3.20 21.28
C GLY A 38 -14.21 2.23 20.49
N ASN A 39 -14.53 2.04 19.22
CA ASN A 39 -13.82 1.13 18.32
C ASN A 39 -12.78 1.87 17.49
N GLN A 40 -11.77 1.14 17.03
CA GLN A 40 -10.67 1.70 16.24
C GLN A 40 -11.09 2.33 14.88
N TYR A 41 -12.33 2.11 14.44
CA TYR A 41 -12.86 2.65 13.17
C TYR A 41 -13.93 3.73 13.38
N GLU A 42 -14.11 4.21 14.62
CA GLU A 42 -15.06 5.25 14.95
C GLU A 42 -14.35 6.60 15.14
N SER A 43 -15.11 7.68 14.93
CA SER A 43 -14.61 9.02 15.26
C SER A 43 -14.44 9.18 16.75
N GLY A 44 -13.36 9.77 17.19
CA GLY A 44 -13.14 10.00 18.61
C GLY A 44 -11.70 10.29 19.00
N PRO A 45 -11.47 10.39 20.32
CA PRO A 45 -10.14 10.61 20.87
C PRO A 45 -9.29 9.35 20.74
N VAL A 46 -8.02 9.54 20.35
CA VAL A 46 -7.06 8.47 20.19
C VAL A 46 -5.72 8.82 20.82
N ARG A 47 -5.04 7.80 21.31
CA ARG A 47 -3.62 7.90 21.65
C ARG A 47 -2.80 7.49 20.44
N LEU A 48 -2.10 8.46 19.86
CA LEU A 48 -1.25 8.25 18.70
C LEU A 48 0.15 7.82 19.14
N TYR A 49 0.64 6.70 18.59
CA TYR A 49 1.98 6.19 18.84
C TYR A 49 2.94 6.50 17.69
N ALA A 50 2.48 6.39 16.45
CA ALA A 50 3.27 6.70 15.28
C ALA A 50 2.40 7.28 14.15
N ALA A 51 3.02 8.14 13.36
CA ALA A 51 2.49 8.60 12.09
C ALA A 51 3.65 8.67 11.10
N MET A 52 3.49 8.04 9.94
CA MET A 52 4.54 7.96 8.94
C MET A 52 3.95 8.22 7.55
N ASN A 53 4.72 8.91 6.72
CA ASN A 53 4.38 9.03 5.31
C ASN A 53 4.60 7.69 4.61
N VAL A 54 3.79 7.37 3.61
CA VAL A 54 4.08 6.28 2.70
C VAL A 54 5.25 6.68 1.78
N GLN A 55 6.16 5.76 1.51
CA GLN A 55 7.32 5.99 0.66
C GLN A 55 6.98 5.79 -0.82
N GLY A 56 6.00 4.93 -1.14
CA GLY A 56 5.54 4.65 -2.49
C GLY A 56 4.06 4.93 -2.66
N SER A 57 3.71 5.68 -3.71
CA SER A 57 2.30 5.98 -4.05
C SER A 57 2.09 6.21 -5.54
N GLU A 58 3.16 6.23 -6.34
CA GLU A 58 3.08 6.44 -7.78
C GLU A 58 2.72 5.14 -8.50
N VAL A 59 1.71 5.22 -9.36
CA VAL A 59 1.31 4.13 -10.26
C VAL A 59 1.50 4.60 -11.69
N LEU A 60 2.21 3.81 -12.47
CA LEU A 60 2.48 4.07 -13.89
C LEU A 60 1.88 2.94 -14.73
N GLU A 61 1.47 3.26 -15.92
CA GLU A 61 1.07 2.29 -16.93
C GLU A 61 2.18 2.18 -17.98
N GLY A 62 2.45 0.96 -18.42
CA GLY A 62 3.47 0.70 -19.42
C GLY A 62 3.26 -0.65 -20.11
N THR A 63 3.97 -0.85 -21.21
CA THR A 63 3.98 -2.13 -21.93
C THR A 63 5.20 -2.96 -21.56
N ALA A 64 5.16 -4.27 -21.83
CA ALA A 64 6.31 -5.16 -21.64
C ALA A 64 7.60 -4.66 -22.30
N ALA A 65 7.50 -3.91 -23.39
CA ALA A 65 8.66 -3.28 -24.04
C ALA A 65 9.32 -2.18 -23.20
N SER A 66 8.64 -1.65 -22.17
CA SER A 66 9.19 -0.68 -21.22
C SER A 66 9.74 -1.34 -19.95
N THR A 67 9.71 -2.68 -19.86
CA THR A 67 10.03 -3.44 -18.64
C THR A 67 11.50 -3.38 -18.22
N ASP A 68 12.42 -2.98 -19.10
CA ASP A 68 13.82 -2.76 -18.73
C ASP A 68 13.96 -1.75 -17.56
N ASN A 69 12.96 -0.89 -17.40
CA ASN A 69 12.84 0.05 -16.29
C ASN A 69 12.13 -0.53 -15.06
N TRP A 70 11.56 -1.75 -15.13
CA TRP A 70 10.84 -2.38 -14.03
C TRP A 70 11.75 -3.24 -13.14
N ALA A 71 13.02 -3.41 -13.52
CA ALA A 71 13.97 -4.12 -12.68
C ALA A 71 14.02 -3.49 -11.29
N SER A 72 13.77 -4.26 -10.26
CA SER A 72 13.81 -3.79 -8.88
C SER A 72 14.92 -4.47 -8.10
N HIS A 73 15.50 -3.75 -7.14
CA HIS A 73 16.35 -4.32 -6.12
C HIS A 73 15.47 -4.99 -5.06
N GLY A 74 15.94 -6.09 -4.49
CA GLY A 74 15.12 -6.89 -3.58
C GLY A 74 14.59 -6.09 -2.38
N MET A 75 13.30 -6.09 -2.22
CA MET A 75 12.59 -5.67 -1.02
C MET A 75 11.99 -6.92 -0.38
N MET A 76 12.20 -7.12 0.92
CA MET A 76 11.50 -8.15 1.67
C MET A 76 10.08 -7.66 1.94
N ILE A 77 9.10 -8.31 1.34
CA ILE A 77 7.68 -8.00 1.54
C ILE A 77 7.17 -8.78 2.74
N TYR A 78 6.58 -8.09 3.70
CA TYR A 78 5.92 -8.67 4.86
C TYR A 78 4.43 -8.86 4.64
N SER A 79 3.77 -7.89 4.01
CA SER A 79 2.38 -8.02 3.62
C SER A 79 2.04 -7.22 2.37
N VAL A 80 1.07 -7.74 1.63
CA VAL A 80 0.37 -7.04 0.55
C VAL A 80 -1.11 -7.22 0.82
N ASN A 81 -1.84 -6.12 0.90
CA ASN A 81 -3.27 -6.15 1.12
C ASN A 81 -3.96 -5.02 0.34
N ARG A 82 -5.25 -5.14 0.16
CA ARG A 82 -6.07 -4.13 -0.50
C ARG A 82 -7.03 -3.47 0.50
N THR A 83 -7.24 -2.18 0.34
CA THR A 83 -8.27 -1.43 1.06
C THR A 83 -8.93 -0.48 0.07
N GLY A 84 -10.20 -0.72 -0.27
CA GLY A 84 -10.87 -0.02 -1.36
C GLY A 84 -10.10 -0.21 -2.68
N GLU A 85 -9.84 0.85 -3.38
CA GLU A 85 -9.03 0.91 -4.61
C GLU A 85 -7.51 1.00 -4.36
N PHE A 86 -7.05 0.88 -3.10
CA PHE A 86 -5.63 1.00 -2.77
C PHE A 86 -4.97 -0.34 -2.48
N LEU A 87 -3.87 -0.61 -3.17
CA LEU A 87 -2.96 -1.70 -2.85
C LEU A 87 -1.92 -1.21 -1.85
N ASN A 88 -1.90 -1.82 -0.67
CA ASN A 88 -0.98 -1.46 0.40
C ASN A 88 0.12 -2.52 0.50
N ILE A 89 1.37 -2.07 0.56
CA ILE A 89 2.54 -2.93 0.65
C ILE A 89 3.35 -2.52 1.87
N PHE A 90 3.64 -3.49 2.71
CA PHE A 90 4.50 -3.32 3.88
C PHE A 90 5.70 -4.26 3.77
N GLY A 91 6.88 -3.74 4.05
CA GLY A 91 8.08 -4.54 3.97
C GLY A 91 9.34 -3.83 4.46
N GLN A 92 10.49 -4.41 4.11
CA GLN A 92 11.80 -3.88 4.43
C GLN A 92 12.66 -3.81 3.17
N GLY A 93 13.19 -2.64 2.91
CA GLY A 93 14.07 -2.40 1.77
C GLY A 93 15.33 -1.65 2.16
N LYS A 94 16.36 -1.72 1.32
CA LYS A 94 17.59 -0.96 1.50
C LYS A 94 17.56 0.28 0.62
N TYR A 95 17.77 1.44 1.23
CA TYR A 95 17.90 2.70 0.50
C TYR A 95 18.66 3.75 1.31
N SER A 96 19.20 4.76 0.64
CA SER A 96 20.01 5.82 1.26
C SER A 96 19.15 6.95 1.80
N THR A 97 18.36 7.60 0.96
CA THR A 97 17.55 8.77 1.32
C THR A 97 16.08 8.59 1.02
N LYS A 98 15.73 8.24 -0.22
CA LYS A 98 14.37 8.00 -0.68
C LYS A 98 14.40 6.91 -1.74
N PRO A 99 13.62 5.82 -1.59
CA PRO A 99 13.55 4.79 -2.61
C PRO A 99 12.70 5.29 -3.81
N ASP A 100 13.04 4.81 -5.00
CA ASP A 100 12.13 4.78 -6.14
C ASP A 100 11.17 3.61 -5.94
N PHE A 101 10.02 3.88 -5.30
CA PHE A 101 9.02 2.88 -4.95
C PHE A 101 7.71 3.17 -5.66
N LYS A 102 7.37 2.34 -6.64
CA LYS A 102 6.25 2.51 -7.56
C LYS A 102 5.57 1.20 -7.89
N LEU A 103 4.38 1.29 -8.45
CA LEU A 103 3.75 0.20 -9.19
C LEU A 103 3.74 0.52 -10.69
N TYR A 104 3.92 -0.51 -11.48
CA TYR A 104 3.63 -0.50 -12.92
C TYR A 104 2.50 -1.46 -13.21
N ILE A 105 1.51 -0.99 -13.95
CA ILE A 105 0.44 -1.80 -14.49
C ILE A 105 0.80 -2.11 -15.94
N ASP A 106 0.80 -3.40 -16.30
CA ASP A 106 1.02 -3.79 -17.69
C ASP A 106 -0.22 -3.44 -18.52
N SER A 107 -0.09 -2.39 -19.34
CA SER A 107 -1.19 -1.89 -20.16
C SER A 107 -1.71 -2.91 -21.18
N SER A 108 -0.93 -3.93 -21.55
CA SER A 108 -1.37 -5.01 -22.43
C SER A 108 -2.33 -5.98 -21.75
N THR A 109 -2.37 -5.97 -20.40
CA THR A 109 -3.21 -6.88 -19.62
C THR A 109 -4.42 -6.18 -18.97
N LEU A 110 -4.60 -4.88 -19.20
CA LEU A 110 -5.65 -4.07 -18.56
C LEU A 110 -7.06 -4.65 -18.68
N ASP A 111 -7.40 -5.27 -19.80
CA ASP A 111 -8.73 -5.86 -20.04
C ASP A 111 -8.81 -7.35 -19.69
N ALA A 112 -7.72 -7.92 -19.16
CA ALA A 112 -7.71 -9.29 -18.68
C ALA A 112 -8.54 -9.44 -17.38
N GLU A 113 -8.94 -10.67 -17.06
CA GLU A 113 -9.59 -10.97 -15.78
C GLU A 113 -8.66 -10.70 -14.58
N TYR A 114 -7.37 -10.84 -14.80
CA TYR A 114 -6.30 -10.66 -13.81
C TYR A 114 -5.17 -9.82 -14.42
N PRO A 115 -5.34 -8.48 -14.46
CA PRO A 115 -4.27 -7.60 -14.92
C PRO A 115 -2.99 -7.77 -14.10
N GLU A 116 -1.85 -7.56 -14.76
CA GLU A 116 -0.53 -7.69 -14.15
C GLU A 116 -0.08 -6.36 -13.55
N VAL A 117 0.32 -6.41 -12.28
CA VAL A 117 0.82 -5.26 -11.52
C VAL A 117 2.20 -5.59 -10.98
N HIS A 118 3.19 -4.80 -11.35
CA HIS A 118 4.59 -5.02 -11.03
C HIS A 118 5.11 -3.99 -10.05
N MET A 119 5.72 -4.45 -8.96
CA MET A 119 6.37 -3.58 -7.99
C MET A 119 7.78 -3.25 -8.43
N VAL A 120 8.12 -1.98 -8.38
CA VAL A 120 9.48 -1.48 -8.52
C VAL A 120 9.94 -0.85 -7.22
N PHE A 121 11.07 -1.33 -6.73
CA PHE A 121 11.75 -0.76 -5.57
C PHE A 121 13.23 -0.64 -5.89
N ARG A 122 13.76 0.58 -5.91
CA ARG A 122 15.17 0.86 -6.25
C ARG A 122 15.75 1.91 -5.32
N ASP A 123 17.06 1.84 -5.17
CA ASP A 123 17.88 2.91 -4.60
C ASP A 123 19.04 3.21 -5.56
N ASP A 124 19.18 4.45 -5.96
CA ASP A 124 20.22 4.88 -6.87
C ASP A 124 21.60 4.89 -6.21
N ASN A 125 21.66 4.88 -4.88
CA ASN A 125 22.92 4.93 -4.13
C ASN A 125 23.12 3.72 -3.20
N GLN A 126 23.33 2.56 -3.79
CA GLN A 126 23.46 1.29 -3.06
C GLN A 126 24.63 1.26 -2.05
N LEU A 127 25.70 2.02 -2.27
CA LEU A 127 26.87 2.03 -1.40
C LEU A 127 26.59 2.64 -0.02
N MET A 128 25.61 3.53 0.06
CA MET A 128 25.23 4.23 1.30
C MET A 128 23.89 3.77 1.86
N SER A 129 23.30 2.73 1.27
CA SER A 129 21.98 2.26 1.65
C SER A 129 21.97 1.51 2.97
N SER A 130 20.98 1.79 3.80
CA SER A 130 20.67 1.06 5.02
C SER A 130 19.27 0.44 4.95
N SER A 131 19.02 -0.51 5.81
CA SER A 131 17.74 -1.24 5.86
C SER A 131 16.68 -0.44 6.61
N HIS A 132 15.55 -0.22 5.99
CA HIS A 132 14.43 0.55 6.56
C HIS A 132 13.10 -0.17 6.34
N ILE A 133 12.18 0.05 7.26
CA ILE A 133 10.78 -0.30 7.05
C ILE A 133 10.18 0.63 5.99
N VAL A 134 9.43 0.03 5.09
CA VAL A 134 8.86 0.71 3.91
C VAL A 134 7.37 0.44 3.83
N TYR A 135 6.61 1.49 3.58
CA TYR A 135 5.18 1.45 3.33
C TYR A 135 4.87 2.03 1.97
N GLY A 136 4.15 1.28 1.14
CA GLY A 136 3.54 1.76 -0.10
C GLY A 136 2.03 1.74 -0.01
N SER A 137 1.36 2.69 -0.66
CA SER A 137 -0.09 2.69 -0.81
C SER A 137 -0.43 3.29 -2.16
N PHE A 138 -0.88 2.45 -3.07
CA PHE A 138 -0.98 2.72 -4.49
C PHE A 138 -2.43 2.67 -4.93
N ASP A 139 -2.88 3.72 -5.60
CA ASP A 139 -4.20 3.75 -6.22
C ASP A 139 -4.19 2.85 -7.46
N ILE A 140 -4.95 1.77 -7.42
CA ILE A 140 -5.11 0.80 -8.52
C ILE A 140 -6.50 0.86 -9.14
N SER A 141 -7.26 1.94 -8.92
CA SER A 141 -8.62 2.10 -9.45
C SER A 141 -8.69 1.91 -10.96
N SER A 142 -7.67 2.38 -11.70
CA SER A 142 -7.61 2.26 -13.16
C SER A 142 -7.70 0.82 -13.67
N VAL A 143 -7.30 -0.15 -12.85
CA VAL A 143 -7.44 -1.60 -13.13
C VAL A 143 -8.60 -2.20 -12.33
N TRP A 144 -8.65 -1.87 -11.03
CA TRP A 144 -9.55 -2.53 -10.09
C TRP A 144 -11.02 -2.32 -10.42
N GLU A 145 -11.40 -1.13 -10.89
CA GLU A 145 -12.78 -0.80 -11.22
C GLU A 145 -13.24 -1.34 -12.57
N ARG A 146 -12.34 -1.91 -13.38
CA ARG A 146 -12.73 -2.46 -14.67
C ARG A 146 -13.72 -3.61 -14.53
N PRO A 147 -14.76 -3.69 -15.37
CA PRO A 147 -15.78 -4.73 -15.31
C PRO A 147 -15.21 -6.15 -15.50
N THR A 148 -14.14 -6.28 -16.29
CA THR A 148 -13.46 -7.55 -16.55
C THR A 148 -12.60 -8.03 -15.39
N CYS A 149 -12.12 -7.11 -14.55
CA CYS A 149 -11.18 -7.41 -13.48
C CYS A 149 -11.84 -8.26 -12.38
N LYS A 150 -11.31 -9.44 -12.15
CA LYS A 150 -11.67 -10.33 -11.04
C LYS A 150 -10.66 -10.29 -9.89
N GLY A 151 -9.53 -9.66 -10.11
CA GLY A 151 -8.40 -9.53 -9.20
C GLY A 151 -7.18 -9.07 -9.97
N ILE A 152 -6.02 -9.07 -9.34
CA ILE A 152 -4.75 -8.75 -9.99
C ILE A 152 -3.70 -9.81 -9.69
N HIS A 153 -2.75 -9.97 -10.61
CA HIS A 153 -1.50 -10.69 -10.38
C HIS A 153 -0.42 -9.70 -9.99
N PHE A 154 -0.02 -9.72 -8.73
CA PHE A 154 1.00 -8.82 -8.19
C PHE A 154 2.38 -9.47 -8.28
N TYR A 155 3.31 -8.84 -9.00
CA TYR A 155 4.67 -9.28 -9.19
C TYR A 155 5.66 -8.43 -8.40
N SER A 156 6.65 -9.09 -7.81
CA SER A 156 7.76 -8.44 -7.12
C SER A 156 9.03 -9.27 -7.30
N SER A 157 10.16 -8.61 -7.39
CA SER A 157 11.48 -9.29 -7.46
C SER A 157 11.84 -10.11 -6.23
N GLY A 158 11.16 -9.90 -5.11
CA GLY A 158 11.33 -10.67 -3.87
C GLY A 158 10.48 -11.95 -3.80
N ILE A 159 9.56 -12.13 -4.74
CA ILE A 159 8.78 -13.34 -4.88
C ILE A 159 9.57 -14.28 -5.80
N ASN A 160 9.59 -15.57 -5.50
CA ASN A 160 10.30 -16.61 -6.27
C ASN A 160 10.22 -16.37 -7.77
N ALA A 161 11.33 -16.49 -8.48
CA ALA A 161 11.48 -16.14 -9.89
C ALA A 161 10.28 -16.63 -10.73
N GLY A 162 9.52 -15.71 -11.31
CA GLY A 162 8.34 -15.99 -12.12
C GLY A 162 7.02 -16.18 -11.34
N GLY A 163 7.02 -16.02 -10.01
CA GLY A 163 5.80 -16.10 -9.20
C GLY A 163 5.10 -14.74 -9.05
N TYR A 164 3.82 -14.80 -8.76
CA TYR A 164 3.00 -13.64 -8.40
C TYR A 164 2.17 -13.95 -7.14
N ILE A 165 1.71 -12.89 -6.47
CA ILE A 165 0.68 -12.99 -5.43
C ILE A 165 -0.66 -12.66 -6.09
N PRO A 166 -1.62 -13.60 -6.12
CA PRO A 166 -2.97 -13.29 -6.56
C PRO A 166 -3.67 -12.44 -5.48
N ILE A 167 -4.32 -11.36 -5.90
CA ILE A 167 -5.16 -10.52 -5.04
C ILE A 167 -6.54 -10.49 -5.68
N MET A 168 -7.45 -11.27 -5.14
CA MET A 168 -8.76 -11.51 -5.73
C MET A 168 -9.79 -10.55 -5.16
N LYS A 169 -10.74 -10.10 -5.99
CA LYS A 169 -11.90 -9.33 -5.50
C LYS A 169 -12.74 -10.12 -4.51
N ALA A 170 -12.83 -11.44 -4.71
CA ALA A 170 -13.61 -12.33 -3.86
C ALA A 170 -12.95 -12.60 -2.49
N ASP A 171 -11.61 -12.52 -2.41
CA ASP A 171 -10.86 -12.90 -1.21
C ASP A 171 -10.70 -11.75 -0.20
N ASN A 172 -11.14 -10.57 -0.57
CA ASN A 172 -11.11 -9.45 0.34
C ASN A 172 -12.53 -8.92 0.53
N PRO A 173 -13.33 -9.60 1.33
CA PRO A 173 -14.45 -8.92 1.93
C PRO A 173 -13.86 -7.73 2.68
N ASP A 174 -14.38 -6.57 2.39
CA ASP A 174 -14.13 -5.41 3.21
C ASP A 174 -14.28 -5.86 4.65
N ILE A 175 -13.20 -5.79 5.42
CA ILE A 175 -13.22 -6.27 6.80
C ILE A 175 -14.31 -5.47 7.49
N GLU A 176 -15.46 -6.11 7.70
CA GLU A 176 -16.53 -5.48 8.47
C GLU A 176 -15.99 -5.22 9.87
N PRO A 177 -16.15 -3.99 10.41
CA PRO A 177 -15.59 -3.61 11.70
C PRO A 177 -16.22 -4.34 12.89
N SER A 178 -17.04 -5.35 12.67
CA SER A 178 -17.83 -6.06 13.67
C SER A 178 -17.18 -7.30 14.25
N ASP A 179 -15.98 -7.68 13.80
CA ASP A 179 -15.28 -8.81 14.41
C ASP A 179 -14.18 -8.31 15.36
N PRO A 180 -14.45 -8.26 16.69
CA PRO A 180 -13.48 -7.83 17.70
C PRO A 180 -12.37 -8.87 17.95
N ASP A 181 -12.44 -10.04 17.32
CA ASP A 181 -11.55 -11.18 17.59
C ASP A 181 -10.46 -11.37 16.52
N VAL A 182 -10.22 -10.42 15.64
CA VAL A 182 -9.02 -10.48 14.78
C VAL A 182 -7.81 -10.08 15.62
N ASP A 183 -7.22 -11.09 16.22
CA ASP A 183 -5.94 -11.02 16.93
C ASP A 183 -4.84 -10.69 15.91
N ILE A 184 -4.51 -9.40 15.80
CA ILE A 184 -3.33 -8.95 15.05
C ILE A 184 -2.13 -9.23 15.93
N THR A 185 -1.66 -10.46 15.90
CA THR A 185 -0.35 -10.80 16.46
C THR A 185 0.71 -10.18 15.57
N ILE A 186 1.38 -9.15 16.09
CA ILE A 186 2.57 -8.51 15.52
C ILE A 186 3.80 -9.37 15.79
#